data_be66964e646465939fd4c6149fe8ecea
#
_entry.id   be66964e646465939fd4c6149fe8ecea
#
_cell.length_a   1.000
_cell.length_b   1.000
_cell.length_c   1.000
_cell.angle_alpha   90.00
_cell.angle_beta   90.00
_cell.angle_gamma   90.00
#
_symmetry.space_group_name_H-M   'P 1'
#
loop_
_entity.id
_entity.type
_entity.pdbx_description
1 polymer ?
#
loop_
_entity_poly.entity_id
_entity_poly.type
_entity_poly.pdbx_seq_one_letter_code
_entity_poly.pdbx_strand_id
1 'polypeptide(L)'
;MSDETKPASPSRRNLRLVQVMTVVIIVAAVAGTVWLRENEELVRRIAQSPFALPALFVVSVISSATLFLPVPGLAITTLVGSLLNPLAVGIVAGIGQTLGEMTGYMAGYSGQGLVNRTRGYERIEGWMRGKQFMAELVIFVLALIPNPFFDAAGMAAGALRFPVWKYLVAAGLGKVVKNILFAYGGALGLDWLSRLFG
;
A
#
# COMPACT_ATOMS: atom_id res chain seq x y z
N MET A 1 27.07 -36.66 -1.86
CA MET A 1 25.63 -36.91 -2.02
C MET A 1 24.92 -35.80 -1.27
N SER A 2 24.59 -34.72 -1.96
CA SER A 2 23.95 -33.52 -1.43
C SER A 2 22.44 -33.72 -1.48
N ASP A 3 21.83 -33.86 -0.30
CA ASP A 3 20.39 -33.95 -0.12
C ASP A 3 19.80 -32.55 -0.40
N GLU A 4 19.29 -32.36 -1.61
CA GLU A 4 18.53 -31.17 -1.99
C GLU A 4 17.19 -31.20 -1.24
N THR A 5 17.11 -30.48 -0.14
CA THR A 5 15.84 -30.21 0.56
C THR A 5 14.92 -29.41 -0.38
N LYS A 6 14.02 -30.12 -1.10
CA LYS A 6 12.91 -29.53 -1.83
C LYS A 6 12.16 -28.55 -0.92
N PRO A 7 11.88 -27.30 -1.37
CA PRO A 7 11.08 -26.37 -0.61
C PRO A 7 9.69 -27.01 -0.36
N ALA A 8 9.28 -27.04 0.90
CA ALA A 8 7.99 -27.57 1.32
C ALA A 8 6.87 -26.86 0.55
N SER A 9 6.03 -27.61 -0.15
CA SER A 9 4.85 -27.09 -0.84
C SER A 9 3.93 -26.41 0.18
N PRO A 10 3.36 -25.22 -0.12
CA PRO A 10 2.47 -24.53 0.81
C PRO A 10 1.29 -25.44 1.16
N SER A 11 0.97 -25.55 2.45
CA SER A 11 -0.11 -26.41 2.90
C SER A 11 -1.44 -25.98 2.24
N ARG A 12 -2.31 -26.94 1.89
CA ARG A 12 -3.63 -26.68 1.28
C ARG A 12 -4.48 -25.68 2.09
N ARG A 13 -4.25 -25.58 3.39
CA ARG A 13 -4.87 -24.61 4.30
C ARG A 13 -4.41 -23.18 4.02
N ASN A 14 -3.12 -22.96 3.76
CA ASN A 14 -2.57 -21.64 3.44
C ASN A 14 -3.04 -21.15 2.06
N LEU A 15 -3.14 -22.05 1.08
CA LEU A 15 -3.71 -21.76 -0.24
C LEU A 15 -5.19 -21.33 -0.14
N ARG A 16 -6.01 -22.01 0.66
CA ARG A 16 -7.41 -21.63 0.88
C ARG A 16 -7.54 -20.28 1.59
N LEU A 17 -6.70 -19.99 2.59
CA LEU A 17 -6.66 -18.70 3.26
C LEU A 17 -6.35 -17.58 2.29
N VAL A 18 -5.33 -17.73 1.45
CA VAL A 18 -4.98 -16.74 0.42
C VAL A 18 -6.13 -16.54 -0.57
N GLN A 19 -6.76 -17.62 -1.03
CA GLN A 19 -7.91 -17.55 -1.93
C GLN A 19 -9.10 -16.81 -1.30
N VAL A 20 -9.45 -17.12 -0.06
CA VAL A 20 -10.54 -16.45 0.67
C VAL A 20 -10.22 -14.97 0.84
N MET A 21 -9.01 -14.61 1.26
CA MET A 21 -8.59 -13.21 1.39
C MET A 21 -8.66 -12.47 0.06
N THR A 22 -8.21 -13.09 -1.04
CA THR A 22 -8.29 -12.49 -2.38
C THR A 22 -9.74 -12.24 -2.79
N VAL A 23 -10.63 -13.20 -2.56
CA VAL A 23 -12.07 -13.04 -2.86
C VAL A 23 -12.67 -11.92 -2.01
N VAL A 24 -12.38 -11.86 -0.71
CA VAL A 24 -12.87 -10.78 0.18
C VAL A 24 -12.39 -9.41 -0.30
N ILE A 25 -11.12 -9.29 -0.71
CA ILE A 25 -10.56 -8.05 -1.25
C ILE A 25 -11.28 -7.63 -2.54
N ILE A 26 -11.50 -8.56 -3.46
CA ILE A 26 -12.22 -8.30 -4.72
C ILE A 26 -13.66 -7.88 -4.43
N VAL A 27 -14.37 -8.60 -3.56
CA VAL A 27 -15.75 -8.28 -3.19
C VAL A 27 -15.83 -6.90 -2.53
N ALA A 28 -14.93 -6.59 -1.60
CA ALA A 28 -14.87 -5.28 -0.96
C ALA A 28 -14.58 -4.14 -1.96
N ALA A 29 -13.68 -4.38 -2.93
CA ALA A 29 -13.37 -3.41 -3.98
C ALA A 29 -14.57 -3.18 -4.91
N VAL A 30 -15.27 -4.25 -5.30
CA VAL A 30 -16.48 -4.16 -6.14
C VAL A 30 -17.61 -3.48 -5.36
N ALA A 31 -17.87 -3.89 -4.12
CA ALA A 31 -18.90 -3.25 -3.29
C ALA A 31 -18.60 -1.76 -3.06
N GLY A 32 -17.34 -1.41 -2.82
CA GLY A 32 -16.90 -0.02 -2.71
C GLY A 32 -17.17 0.79 -3.98
N THR A 33 -16.85 0.24 -5.16
CA THR A 33 -17.10 0.91 -6.45
C THR A 33 -18.61 1.07 -6.74
N VAL A 34 -19.41 0.08 -6.41
CA VAL A 34 -20.88 0.17 -6.55
C VAL A 34 -21.42 1.24 -5.61
N TRP A 35 -21.06 1.21 -4.34
CA TRP A 35 -21.47 2.21 -3.36
C TRP A 35 -21.11 3.64 -3.77
N LEU A 36 -19.91 3.83 -4.32
CA LEU A 36 -19.46 5.13 -4.80
C LEU A 36 -20.27 5.63 -6.00
N ARG A 37 -20.69 4.74 -6.91
CA ARG A 37 -21.57 5.09 -8.03
C ARG A 37 -22.98 5.47 -7.55
N GLU A 38 -23.53 4.74 -6.59
CA GLU A 38 -24.84 5.04 -6.03
C GLU A 38 -24.86 6.37 -5.24
N ASN A 39 -23.69 6.79 -4.72
CA ASN A 39 -23.53 8.02 -3.96
C ASN A 39 -22.73 9.10 -4.70
N GLU A 40 -22.75 9.12 -6.03
CA GLU A 40 -21.94 10.03 -6.86
C GLU A 40 -22.15 11.50 -6.48
N GLU A 41 -23.38 11.92 -6.23
CA GLU A 41 -23.70 13.30 -5.82
C GLU A 41 -23.07 13.66 -4.47
N LEU A 42 -23.11 12.75 -3.50
CA LEU A 42 -22.46 12.94 -2.20
C LEU A 42 -20.93 13.05 -2.35
N VAL A 43 -20.36 12.16 -3.17
CA VAL A 43 -18.91 12.16 -3.45
C VAL A 43 -18.49 13.45 -4.16
N ARG A 44 -19.26 13.93 -5.14
CA ARG A 44 -19.04 15.22 -5.81
C ARG A 44 -19.09 16.39 -4.84
N ARG A 45 -20.09 16.45 -3.95
CA ARG A 45 -20.21 17.50 -2.93
C ARG A 45 -18.99 17.48 -1.98
N ILE A 46 -18.56 16.31 -1.53
CA ILE A 46 -17.37 16.18 -0.70
C ILE A 46 -16.12 16.64 -1.48
N ALA A 47 -15.97 16.20 -2.72
CA ALA A 47 -14.83 16.56 -3.57
C ALA A 47 -14.76 18.06 -3.85
N GLN A 48 -15.89 18.75 -3.98
CA GLN A 48 -15.92 20.20 -4.20
C GLN A 48 -15.74 21.01 -2.91
N SER A 49 -15.70 20.37 -1.75
CA SER A 49 -15.46 21.04 -0.48
C SER A 49 -13.96 21.37 -0.29
N PRO A 50 -13.64 22.47 0.43
CA PRO A 50 -12.25 22.77 0.78
C PRO A 50 -11.60 21.70 1.66
N PHE A 51 -12.39 20.81 2.24
CA PHE A 51 -11.93 19.72 3.09
C PHE A 51 -11.65 18.41 2.33
N ALA A 52 -11.84 18.34 1.03
CA ALA A 52 -11.68 17.13 0.23
C ALA A 52 -10.26 16.53 0.35
N LEU A 53 -9.23 17.32 0.16
CA LEU A 53 -7.84 16.87 0.29
C LEU A 53 -7.45 16.53 1.73
N PRO A 54 -7.79 17.35 2.76
CA PRO A 54 -7.61 16.94 4.16
C PRO A 54 -8.32 15.64 4.53
N ALA A 55 -9.56 15.44 4.09
CA ALA A 55 -10.30 14.21 4.33
C ALA A 55 -9.63 13.01 3.64
N LEU A 56 -9.20 13.16 2.38
CA LEU A 56 -8.43 12.14 1.65
C LEU A 56 -7.15 11.77 2.40
N PHE A 57 -6.43 12.76 2.93
CA PHE A 57 -5.23 12.53 3.72
C PHE A 57 -5.52 11.64 4.94
N VAL A 58 -6.52 12.01 5.75
CA VAL A 58 -6.90 11.25 6.95
C VAL A 58 -7.34 9.82 6.59
N VAL A 59 -8.19 9.67 5.58
CA VAL A 59 -8.61 8.36 5.08
C VAL A 59 -7.41 7.53 4.61
N SER A 60 -6.46 8.15 3.91
CA SER A 60 -5.25 7.48 3.42
C SER A 60 -4.34 7.02 4.57
N VAL A 61 -4.19 7.81 5.63
CA VAL A 61 -3.47 7.42 6.84
C VAL A 61 -4.15 6.22 7.49
N ILE A 62 -5.46 6.30 7.74
CA ILE A 62 -6.22 5.22 8.39
C ILE A 62 -6.18 3.94 7.55
N SER A 63 -6.37 4.06 6.24
CA SER A 63 -6.35 2.92 5.31
C SER A 63 -5.04 2.15 5.35
N SER A 64 -3.92 2.85 5.51
CA SER A 64 -2.59 2.22 5.57
C SER A 64 -2.14 1.85 6.98
N ALA A 65 -2.75 2.43 8.02
CA ALA A 65 -2.46 2.09 9.40
C ALA A 65 -3.08 0.74 9.82
N THR A 66 -4.10 0.27 9.10
CA THR A 66 -4.79 -0.99 9.37
C THR A 66 -4.13 -2.15 8.62
N LEU A 67 -3.29 -2.90 9.33
CA LEU A 67 -2.56 -4.07 8.83
C LEU A 67 -3.45 -5.20 8.27
N PHE A 68 -4.74 -5.24 8.62
CA PHE A 68 -5.62 -6.38 8.33
C PHE A 68 -6.91 -6.03 7.61
N LEU A 69 -7.24 -4.75 7.47
CA LEU A 69 -8.43 -4.33 6.73
C LEU A 69 -8.02 -3.86 5.33
N PRO A 70 -8.44 -4.56 4.27
CA PRO A 70 -8.23 -4.08 2.92
C PRO A 70 -9.16 -2.91 2.64
N VAL A 71 -8.84 -1.74 3.19
CA VAL A 71 -9.53 -0.51 2.78
C VAL A 71 -9.10 -0.24 1.35
N PRO A 72 -10.03 -0.03 0.42
CA PRO A 72 -9.73 0.17 -1.00
C PRO A 72 -9.11 1.56 -1.27
N GLY A 73 -8.00 1.87 -0.56
CA GLY A 73 -7.34 3.18 -0.63
C GLY A 73 -6.98 3.60 -2.05
N LEU A 74 -6.56 2.66 -2.91
CA LEU A 74 -6.28 2.94 -4.31
C LEU A 74 -7.57 3.23 -5.10
N ALA A 75 -8.68 2.54 -4.83
CA ALA A 75 -9.96 2.81 -5.46
C ALA A 75 -10.47 4.21 -5.11
N ILE A 76 -10.33 4.61 -3.84
CA ILE A 76 -10.65 5.98 -3.38
C ILE A 76 -9.77 7.00 -4.10
N THR A 77 -8.46 6.76 -4.17
CA THR A 77 -7.52 7.65 -4.88
C THR A 77 -7.88 7.78 -6.35
N THR A 78 -8.22 6.67 -7.03
CA THR A 78 -8.64 6.66 -8.44
C THR A 78 -9.92 7.48 -8.64
N LEU A 79 -10.92 7.28 -7.78
CA LEU A 79 -12.18 8.03 -7.87
C LEU A 79 -11.97 9.51 -7.57
N VAL A 80 -11.32 9.86 -6.47
CA VAL A 80 -11.08 11.26 -6.11
C VAL A 80 -10.20 11.95 -7.15
N GLY A 81 -9.24 11.22 -7.75
CA GLY A 81 -8.41 11.70 -8.86
C GLY A 81 -9.19 12.03 -10.12
N SER A 82 -10.33 11.37 -10.35
CA SER A 82 -11.22 11.70 -11.47
C SER A 82 -12.08 12.95 -11.24
N LEU A 83 -12.20 13.40 -9.99
CA LEU A 83 -13.02 14.55 -9.60
C LEU A 83 -12.19 15.79 -9.25
N LEU A 84 -10.95 15.61 -8.84
CA LEU A 84 -10.03 16.66 -8.44
C LEU A 84 -8.74 16.61 -9.27
N ASN A 85 -7.84 17.58 -9.03
CA ASN A 85 -6.51 17.56 -9.65
C ASN A 85 -5.76 16.25 -9.30
N PRO A 86 -5.50 15.35 -10.29
CA PRO A 86 -4.93 14.03 -10.02
C PRO A 86 -3.55 14.08 -9.36
N LEU A 87 -2.75 15.10 -9.68
CA LEU A 87 -1.42 15.29 -9.09
C LEU A 87 -1.54 15.60 -7.60
N ALA A 88 -2.40 16.52 -7.21
CA ALA A 88 -2.63 16.87 -5.81
C ALA A 88 -3.18 15.67 -5.02
N VAL A 89 -4.15 14.97 -5.59
CA VAL A 89 -4.74 13.75 -5.02
C VAL A 89 -3.68 12.68 -4.79
N GLY A 90 -2.86 12.40 -5.79
CA GLY A 90 -1.80 11.39 -5.71
C GLY A 90 -0.75 11.71 -4.64
N ILE A 91 -0.33 12.98 -4.56
CA ILE A 91 0.64 13.44 -3.54
C ILE A 91 0.04 13.29 -2.14
N VAL A 92 -1.17 13.82 -1.91
CA VAL A 92 -1.82 13.80 -0.61
C VAL A 92 -2.10 12.36 -0.14
N ALA A 93 -2.64 11.52 -1.01
CA ALA A 93 -2.88 10.11 -0.70
C ALA A 93 -1.58 9.35 -0.43
N GLY A 94 -0.55 9.58 -1.25
CA GLY A 94 0.75 8.91 -1.09
C GLY A 94 1.44 9.27 0.23
N ILE A 95 1.42 10.55 0.63
CA ILE A 95 1.97 11.00 1.92
C ILE A 95 1.16 10.40 3.06
N GLY A 96 -0.17 10.46 3.00
CA GLY A 96 -1.05 9.88 4.02
C GLY A 96 -0.80 8.38 4.20
N GLN A 97 -0.75 7.62 3.11
CA GLN A 97 -0.43 6.20 3.15
C GLN A 97 0.96 5.91 3.73
N THR A 98 1.96 6.76 3.44
CA THR A 98 3.31 6.60 3.98
C THR A 98 3.33 6.75 5.50
N LEU A 99 2.58 7.74 6.02
CA LEU A 99 2.46 7.94 7.47
C LEU A 99 1.70 6.78 8.14
N GLY A 100 0.64 6.28 7.50
CA GLY A 100 -0.08 5.11 8.01
C GLY A 100 0.80 3.86 8.12
N GLU A 101 1.71 3.63 7.18
CA GLU A 101 2.65 2.51 7.17
C GLU A 101 3.68 2.54 8.32
N MET A 102 3.85 3.70 8.98
CA MET A 102 4.71 3.75 10.16
C MET A 102 4.21 2.83 11.27
N THR A 103 2.93 2.53 11.33
CA THR A 103 2.38 1.58 12.32
C THR A 103 2.99 0.19 12.14
N GLY A 104 3.09 -0.29 10.89
CA GLY A 104 3.75 -1.56 10.57
C GLY A 104 5.25 -1.54 10.88
N TYR A 105 5.94 -0.47 10.48
CA TYR A 105 7.35 -0.29 10.81
C TYR A 105 7.58 -0.28 12.33
N MET A 106 6.78 0.47 13.09
CA MET A 106 6.90 0.55 14.55
C MET A 106 6.53 -0.78 15.23
N ALA A 107 5.55 -1.51 14.71
CA ALA A 107 5.23 -2.84 15.21
C ALA A 107 6.43 -3.79 15.05
N GLY A 108 7.08 -3.78 13.89
CA GLY A 108 8.31 -4.52 13.66
C GLY A 108 9.46 -4.09 14.58
N TYR A 109 9.64 -2.78 14.71
CA TYR A 109 10.68 -2.22 15.59
C TYR A 109 10.49 -2.60 17.06
N SER A 110 9.26 -2.55 17.58
CA SER A 110 8.91 -2.93 18.93
C SER A 110 8.99 -4.44 19.17
N GLY A 111 8.70 -5.24 18.14
CA GLY A 111 8.71 -6.71 18.19
C GLY A 111 10.09 -7.36 18.12
N GLN A 112 11.17 -6.60 18.02
CA GLN A 112 12.55 -7.14 17.85
C GLN A 112 12.97 -8.13 18.95
N GLY A 113 12.53 -7.92 20.17
CA GLY A 113 12.85 -8.83 21.29
C GLY A 113 12.22 -10.22 21.16
N LEU A 114 11.20 -10.36 20.29
CA LEU A 114 10.47 -11.61 20.03
C LEU A 114 11.00 -12.34 18.78
N VAL A 115 11.81 -11.65 17.97
CA VAL A 115 12.38 -12.24 16.75
C VAL A 115 13.63 -13.03 17.11
N ASN A 116 13.56 -14.36 16.99
CA ASN A 116 14.76 -15.19 17.10
C ASN A 116 15.75 -14.77 16.03
N ARG A 117 16.96 -14.38 16.45
CA ARG A 117 18.08 -14.04 15.55
C ARG A 117 18.58 -15.31 14.86
N THR A 118 17.90 -15.66 13.79
CA THR A 118 18.32 -16.77 12.93
C THR A 118 19.46 -16.31 12.00
N ARG A 119 20.23 -17.27 11.47
CA ARG A 119 21.24 -16.98 10.43
C ARG A 119 20.65 -16.20 9.23
N GLY A 120 19.38 -16.41 8.90
CA GLY A 120 18.67 -15.67 7.86
C GLY A 120 18.48 -14.21 8.22
N TYR A 121 18.07 -13.92 9.47
CA TYR A 121 17.92 -12.55 9.98
C TYR A 121 19.25 -11.78 9.90
N GLU A 122 20.33 -12.37 10.42
CA GLU A 122 21.67 -11.74 10.42
C GLU A 122 22.19 -11.47 9.01
N ARG A 123 21.90 -12.38 8.05
CA ARG A 123 22.28 -12.21 6.64
C ARG A 123 21.53 -11.04 6.00
N ILE A 124 20.23 -10.91 6.22
CA ILE A 124 19.42 -9.82 5.66
C ILE A 124 19.80 -8.50 6.33
N GLU A 125 19.99 -8.48 7.64
CA GLU A 125 20.45 -7.30 8.37
C GLU A 125 21.82 -6.83 7.85
N GLY A 126 22.79 -7.74 7.70
CA GLY A 126 24.09 -7.44 7.16
C GLY A 126 24.04 -6.93 5.71
N TRP A 127 23.16 -7.51 4.88
CA TRP A 127 22.95 -7.05 3.50
C TRP A 127 22.34 -5.63 3.46
N MET A 128 21.33 -5.35 4.27
CA MET A 128 20.69 -4.04 4.35
C MET A 128 21.65 -2.96 4.88
N ARG A 129 22.50 -3.30 5.85
CA ARG A 129 23.52 -2.38 6.38
C ARG A 129 24.64 -2.12 5.36
N GLY A 130 25.10 -3.17 4.66
CA GLY A 130 26.19 -3.06 3.67
C GLY A 130 25.77 -2.44 2.33
N LYS A 131 24.49 -2.56 1.95
CA LYS A 131 23.95 -2.09 0.67
C LYS A 131 22.70 -1.23 0.87
N GLN A 132 22.81 -0.18 1.66
CA GLN A 132 21.68 0.67 2.05
C GLN A 132 20.90 1.19 0.84
N PHE A 133 21.58 1.67 -0.20
CA PHE A 133 20.91 2.15 -1.42
C PHE A 133 20.06 1.06 -2.10
N MET A 134 20.55 -0.17 -2.15
CA MET A 134 19.78 -1.30 -2.70
C MET A 134 18.57 -1.64 -1.82
N ALA A 135 18.69 -1.53 -0.51
CA ALA A 135 17.57 -1.72 0.41
C ALA A 135 16.49 -0.62 0.22
N GLU A 136 16.91 0.64 0.07
CA GLU A 136 16.02 1.76 -0.28
C GLU A 136 15.31 1.54 -1.61
N LEU A 137 16.04 1.09 -2.64
CA LEU A 137 15.47 0.78 -3.95
C LEU A 137 14.44 -0.35 -3.89
N VAL A 138 14.71 -1.40 -3.13
CA VAL A 138 13.76 -2.51 -2.92
C VAL A 138 12.50 -2.01 -2.22
N ILE A 139 12.63 -1.20 -1.16
CA ILE A 139 11.48 -0.60 -0.46
C ILE A 139 10.67 0.29 -1.41
N PHE A 140 11.34 1.13 -2.21
CA PHE A 140 10.70 1.98 -3.22
C PHE A 140 9.90 1.16 -4.24
N VAL A 141 10.51 0.13 -4.82
CA VAL A 141 9.85 -0.72 -5.83
C VAL A 141 8.66 -1.47 -5.24
N LEU A 142 8.81 -2.01 -4.02
CA LEU A 142 7.70 -2.66 -3.32
C LEU A 142 6.57 -1.68 -3.00
N ALA A 143 6.88 -0.42 -2.66
CA ALA A 143 5.89 0.62 -2.42
C ALA A 143 5.18 1.08 -3.70
N LEU A 144 5.89 1.07 -4.82
CA LEU A 144 5.38 1.46 -6.14
C LEU A 144 4.38 0.45 -6.69
N ILE A 145 4.65 -0.84 -6.52
CA ILE A 145 3.79 -1.91 -7.03
C ILE A 145 2.65 -2.16 -6.04
N PRO A 146 1.37 -2.21 -6.49
CA PRO A 146 0.27 -2.64 -5.64
C PRO A 146 0.46 -4.11 -5.25
N ASN A 147 0.86 -4.37 -4.01
CA ASN A 147 1.06 -5.72 -3.50
C ASN A 147 0.74 -5.81 -2.00
N PRO A 148 0.26 -6.95 -1.51
CA PRO A 148 -0.06 -7.15 -0.10
C PRO A 148 1.17 -7.39 0.79
N PHE A 149 2.37 -7.51 0.19
CA PHE A 149 3.59 -7.84 0.94
C PHE A 149 4.30 -6.61 1.49
N PHE A 150 3.86 -5.39 1.10
CA PHE A 150 4.51 -4.16 1.55
C PHE A 150 4.43 -3.98 3.06
N ASP A 151 3.30 -4.33 3.69
CA ASP A 151 3.13 -4.26 5.15
C ASP A 151 4.14 -5.17 5.86
N ALA A 152 4.33 -6.38 5.36
CA ALA A 152 5.34 -7.30 5.88
C ALA A 152 6.78 -6.76 5.67
N ALA A 153 7.04 -6.09 4.55
CA ALA A 153 8.33 -5.44 4.29
C ALA A 153 8.57 -4.27 5.24
N GLY A 154 7.53 -3.48 5.58
CA GLY A 154 7.58 -2.42 6.57
C GLY A 154 7.91 -2.95 7.97
N MET A 155 7.21 -4.02 8.39
CA MET A 155 7.51 -4.71 9.66
C MET A 155 8.94 -5.27 9.68
N ALA A 156 9.40 -5.89 8.58
CA ALA A 156 10.76 -6.41 8.47
C ALA A 156 11.81 -5.28 8.55
N ALA A 157 11.58 -4.15 7.86
CA ALA A 157 12.46 -2.99 7.94
C ALA A 157 12.57 -2.44 9.38
N GLY A 158 11.44 -2.38 10.10
CA GLY A 158 11.41 -2.01 11.52
C GLY A 158 12.17 -3.00 12.40
N ALA A 159 11.92 -4.30 12.25
CA ALA A 159 12.60 -5.35 13.00
C ALA A 159 14.11 -5.35 12.77
N LEU A 160 14.55 -5.07 11.54
CA LEU A 160 15.96 -4.97 11.15
C LEU A 160 16.61 -3.62 11.51
N ARG A 161 15.89 -2.71 12.18
CA ARG A 161 16.35 -1.36 12.52
C ARG A 161 16.84 -0.55 11.32
N PHE A 162 16.22 -0.74 10.18
CA PHE A 162 16.52 0.09 9.02
C PHE A 162 16.23 1.57 9.37
N PRO A 163 17.07 2.55 8.98
CA PRO A 163 16.87 3.95 9.36
C PRO A 163 15.49 4.46 8.94
N VAL A 164 14.67 4.91 9.91
CA VAL A 164 13.27 5.31 9.69
C VAL A 164 13.10 6.36 8.60
N TRP A 165 13.99 7.36 8.56
CA TRP A 165 13.91 8.42 7.57
C TRP A 165 14.16 7.92 6.14
N LYS A 166 15.07 6.94 5.96
CA LYS A 166 15.32 6.28 4.68
C LYS A 166 14.14 5.43 4.23
N TYR A 167 13.54 4.70 5.18
CA TYR A 167 12.31 3.97 4.95
C TYR A 167 11.19 4.91 4.49
N LEU A 168 10.96 6.03 5.20
CA LEU A 168 9.93 7.00 4.87
C LEU A 168 10.15 7.64 3.50
N VAL A 169 11.38 8.01 3.15
CA VAL A 169 11.69 8.60 1.84
C VAL A 169 11.46 7.58 0.73
N ALA A 170 12.02 6.37 0.86
CA ALA A 170 11.89 5.34 -0.17
C ALA A 170 10.42 4.88 -0.34
N ALA A 171 9.73 4.57 0.77
CA ALA A 171 8.33 4.20 0.75
C ALA A 171 7.42 5.34 0.27
N GLY A 172 7.68 6.56 0.73
CA GLY A 172 6.93 7.76 0.37
C GLY A 172 6.99 8.05 -1.11
N LEU A 173 8.19 8.06 -1.70
CA LEU A 173 8.36 8.25 -3.13
C LEU A 173 7.61 7.18 -3.94
N GLY A 174 7.75 5.91 -3.57
CA GLY A 174 7.05 4.82 -4.24
C GLY A 174 5.52 4.95 -4.15
N LYS A 175 5.00 5.26 -2.95
CA LYS A 175 3.56 5.45 -2.74
C LYS A 175 3.01 6.69 -3.45
N VAL A 176 3.74 7.81 -3.42
CA VAL A 176 3.33 9.04 -4.13
C VAL A 176 3.25 8.77 -5.62
N VAL A 177 4.30 8.18 -6.23
CA VAL A 177 4.28 7.84 -7.66
C VAL A 177 3.13 6.89 -7.99
N LYS A 178 2.95 5.83 -7.21
CA LYS A 178 1.83 4.89 -7.38
C LYS A 178 0.48 5.60 -7.33
N ASN A 179 0.23 6.41 -6.31
CA ASN A 179 -1.07 7.08 -6.15
C ASN A 179 -1.30 8.14 -7.25
N ILE A 180 -0.26 8.82 -7.73
CA ILE A 180 -0.36 9.72 -8.89
C ILE A 180 -0.81 8.92 -10.13
N LEU A 181 -0.18 7.79 -10.41
CA LEU A 181 -0.57 6.94 -11.56
C LEU A 181 -2.03 6.48 -11.47
N PHE A 182 -2.49 6.07 -10.28
CA PHE A 182 -3.87 5.66 -10.06
C PHE A 182 -4.86 6.83 -10.16
N ALA A 183 -4.51 8.01 -9.65
CA ALA A 183 -5.33 9.21 -9.76
C ALA A 183 -5.49 9.66 -11.22
N TYR A 184 -4.40 9.65 -12.01
CA TYR A 184 -4.48 9.90 -13.45
C TYR A 184 -5.24 8.80 -14.20
N GLY A 185 -5.07 7.54 -13.80
CA GLY A 185 -5.87 6.44 -14.35
C GLY A 185 -7.36 6.65 -14.16
N GLY A 186 -7.77 7.19 -13.02
CA GLY A 186 -9.16 7.58 -12.76
C GLY A 186 -9.64 8.73 -13.66
N ALA A 187 -8.85 9.81 -13.74
CA ALA A 187 -9.18 10.96 -14.57
C ALA A 187 -9.31 10.58 -16.06
N LEU A 188 -8.32 9.89 -16.60
CA LEU A 188 -8.32 9.46 -18.02
C LEU A 188 -9.37 8.38 -18.30
N GLY A 189 -9.65 7.50 -17.35
CA GLY A 189 -10.64 6.43 -17.50
C GLY A 189 -12.06 6.96 -17.61
N LEU A 190 -12.43 7.99 -16.85
CA LEU A 190 -13.75 8.64 -16.96
C LEU A 190 -13.88 9.43 -18.27
N ASP A 191 -12.84 10.13 -18.70
CA ASP A 191 -12.85 10.83 -19.99
C ASP A 191 -13.01 9.86 -21.16
N TRP A 192 -12.35 8.70 -21.11
CA TRP A 192 -12.48 7.68 -22.15
C TRP A 192 -13.87 7.06 -22.17
N LEU A 193 -14.44 6.74 -20.99
CA LEU A 193 -15.81 6.21 -20.88
C LEU A 193 -16.87 7.21 -21.37
N SER A 194 -16.74 8.48 -21.02
CA SER A 194 -17.66 9.51 -21.47
C SER A 194 -17.66 9.68 -23.00
N ARG A 195 -16.51 9.49 -23.66
CA ARG A 195 -16.40 9.53 -25.13
C ARG A 195 -16.95 8.30 -25.84
N LEU A 196 -17.04 7.15 -25.14
CA LEU A 196 -17.57 5.91 -25.72
C LEU A 196 -19.09 5.80 -25.58
N PHE A 197 -19.67 6.38 -24.55
CA PHE A 197 -21.08 6.21 -24.21
C PHE A 197 -21.89 7.53 -24.24
N GLY A 198 -21.26 8.67 -24.54
CA GLY A 198 -21.90 9.97 -24.79
C GLY A 198 -21.99 10.23 -26.27
#